data_80ce0bb0d613bedc6754ec07c65d738f
#
_entry.id   80ce0bb0d613bedc6754ec07c65d738f
#
_cell.length_a   1.000
_cell.length_b   1.000
_cell.length_c   1.000
_cell.angle_alpha   90.00
_cell.angle_beta   90.00
_cell.angle_gamma   90.00
#
_symmetry.space_group_name_H-M   'P 1'
#
loop_
_entity.id
_entity.type
_entity.pdbx_description
1 polymer ?
#
loop_
_entity_poly.entity_id
_entity_poly.type
_entity_poly.pdbx_seq_one_letter_code
_entity_poly.pdbx_strand_id
1 'polypeptide(L)'
;DYTLSRGLGDVYKRQVYMFLIIPLRMVLTGKTDGYIRSVGTIHWGLMLNVFCLSHTAFLLILERIDYPNEHPPGVGLVLFLVIMTQLNDVFQFIWGKSLGRAKILPSVSPGKTWAGFIGGVITCTIVALLLGPFLTILDHRQSLIAGFIISVSGFFGDVNLSALKRDMNVKDSGSLLPGHGGILDRVDSLTYTSPLFFHFVYWSFDFHTHGATLY
;
A
#
# COMPACT_ATOMS: atom_id res chain seq x y z
N ASP A 1 21.73 14.92 -0.15
CA ASP A 1 20.61 14.03 0.28
C ASP A 1 19.91 14.41 1.59
N TYR A 2 20.35 15.53 2.15
CA TYR A 2 19.64 16.25 3.21
C TYR A 2 18.22 16.73 2.78
N THR A 3 17.96 16.80 1.49
CA THR A 3 16.68 17.21 0.90
C THR A 3 15.58 16.14 0.96
N LEU A 4 15.93 14.87 0.89
CA LEU A 4 14.97 13.77 0.87
C LEU A 4 14.46 13.40 2.27
N SER A 5 15.32 13.40 3.29
CA SER A 5 14.90 13.18 4.68
C SER A 5 14.01 14.32 5.21
N ARG A 6 14.27 15.58 4.80
CA ARG A 6 13.33 16.68 5.00
C ARG A 6 11.99 16.42 4.33
N GLY A 7 11.99 15.83 3.12
CA GLY A 7 10.77 15.50 2.41
C GLY A 7 9.82 14.57 3.19
N LEU A 8 10.36 13.57 3.89
CA LEU A 8 9.56 12.66 4.73
C LEU A 8 8.90 13.42 5.90
N GLY A 9 9.71 14.13 6.67
CA GLY A 9 9.20 14.94 7.79
C GLY A 9 8.19 15.99 7.33
N ASP A 10 8.39 16.57 6.15
CA ASP A 10 7.48 17.55 5.58
C ASP A 10 6.16 16.94 5.09
N VAL A 11 6.16 15.71 4.57
CA VAL A 11 4.92 14.99 4.22
C VAL A 11 4.10 14.72 5.48
N TYR A 12 4.71 14.21 6.56
CA TYR A 12 4.00 13.99 7.82
C TYR A 12 3.47 15.31 8.41
N LYS A 13 4.26 16.37 8.44
CA LYS A 13 3.81 17.71 8.90
C LYS A 13 2.62 18.20 8.08
N ARG A 14 2.69 18.10 6.74
CA ARG A 14 1.59 18.51 5.86
C ARG A 14 0.32 17.71 6.13
N GLN A 15 0.43 16.42 6.42
CA GLN A 15 -0.71 15.59 6.78
C GLN A 15 -1.35 16.04 8.09
N VAL A 16 -0.56 16.34 9.12
CA VAL A 16 -1.07 16.90 10.38
C VAL A 16 -1.77 18.24 10.14
N TYR A 17 -1.17 19.13 9.34
CA TYR A 17 -1.81 20.39 9.00
C TYR A 17 -3.13 20.19 8.25
N MET A 18 -3.18 19.28 7.25
CA MET A 18 -4.41 18.98 6.54
C MET A 18 -5.48 18.37 7.46
N PHE A 19 -5.06 17.52 8.38
CA PHE A 19 -5.95 16.94 9.38
C PHE A 19 -6.65 18.01 10.25
N LEU A 20 -5.95 19.10 10.57
CA LEU A 20 -6.49 20.22 11.34
C LEU A 20 -7.23 21.27 10.49
N ILE A 21 -6.69 21.60 9.31
CA ILE A 21 -7.23 22.67 8.47
C ILE A 21 -8.55 22.30 7.83
N ILE A 22 -8.74 21.03 7.43
CA ILE A 22 -9.96 20.57 6.75
C ILE A 22 -11.19 20.74 7.66
N PRO A 23 -11.20 20.19 8.90
CA PRO A 23 -12.31 20.43 9.84
C PRO A 23 -12.51 21.91 10.15
N LEU A 24 -11.43 22.65 10.39
CA LEU A 24 -11.49 24.09 10.68
C LEU A 24 -12.18 24.85 9.53
N ARG A 25 -11.77 24.61 8.29
CA ARG A 25 -12.38 25.22 7.11
C ARG A 25 -13.88 24.93 7.03
N MET A 26 -14.28 23.69 7.31
CA MET A 26 -15.71 23.33 7.29
C MET A 26 -16.50 24.06 8.40
N VAL A 27 -15.96 24.17 9.59
CA VAL A 27 -16.56 24.97 10.69
C VAL A 27 -16.71 26.43 10.30
N LEU A 28 -15.67 27.02 9.71
CA LEU A 28 -15.70 28.44 9.28
C LEU A 28 -16.73 28.72 8.16
N THR A 29 -17.13 27.71 7.37
CA THR A 29 -18.22 27.86 6.39
C THR A 29 -19.61 27.81 7.01
N GLY A 30 -19.74 27.53 8.31
CA GLY A 30 -21.01 27.44 9.03
C GLY A 30 -21.89 26.26 8.66
N LYS A 31 -21.40 25.34 7.83
CA LYS A 31 -22.15 24.13 7.40
C LYS A 31 -21.90 22.99 8.37
N THR A 32 -22.89 22.65 9.19
CA THR A 32 -22.80 21.54 10.15
C THR A 32 -23.45 20.26 9.66
N ASP A 33 -24.32 20.35 8.66
CA ASP A 33 -24.96 19.17 8.08
C ASP A 33 -23.93 18.29 7.33
N GLY A 34 -23.92 16.99 7.66
CA GLY A 34 -22.98 16.04 7.11
C GLY A 34 -21.50 16.30 7.47
N TYR A 35 -21.21 17.14 8.47
CA TYR A 35 -19.86 17.54 8.87
C TYR A 35 -18.94 16.33 9.09
N ILE A 36 -19.30 15.42 9.99
CA ILE A 36 -18.49 14.24 10.31
C ILE A 36 -18.27 13.35 9.10
N ARG A 37 -19.33 13.15 8.28
CA ARG A 37 -19.23 12.34 7.06
C ARG A 37 -18.24 12.96 6.06
N SER A 38 -18.35 14.25 5.82
CA SER A 38 -17.48 14.96 4.86
C SER A 38 -16.03 15.00 5.33
N VAL A 39 -15.79 15.36 6.59
CA VAL A 39 -14.43 15.38 7.18
C VAL A 39 -13.83 13.98 7.15
N GLY A 40 -14.56 12.97 7.58
CA GLY A 40 -14.11 11.58 7.60
C GLY A 40 -13.77 11.07 6.20
N THR A 41 -14.61 11.33 5.20
CA THR A 41 -14.36 10.91 3.81
C THR A 41 -13.10 11.56 3.24
N ILE A 42 -12.90 12.86 3.47
CA ILE A 42 -11.72 13.57 2.97
C ILE A 42 -10.45 13.06 3.68
N HIS A 43 -10.48 12.93 5.00
CA HIS A 43 -9.33 12.42 5.76
C HIS A 43 -8.97 11.00 5.37
N TRP A 44 -9.97 10.13 5.23
CA TRP A 44 -9.74 8.75 4.82
C TRP A 44 -9.14 8.66 3.41
N GLY A 45 -9.67 9.46 2.46
CA GLY A 45 -9.10 9.58 1.12
C GLY A 45 -7.66 10.08 1.12
N LEU A 46 -7.32 11.07 1.96
CA LEU A 46 -5.95 11.57 2.11
C LEU A 46 -5.02 10.50 2.72
N MET A 47 -5.50 9.78 3.74
CA MET A 47 -4.72 8.68 4.33
C MET A 47 -4.42 7.59 3.31
N LEU A 48 -5.39 7.15 2.53
CA LEU A 48 -5.16 6.12 1.50
C LEU A 48 -4.27 6.60 0.35
N ASN A 49 -4.56 7.76 -0.23
CA ASN A 49 -3.89 8.19 -1.45
C ASN A 49 -2.57 8.93 -1.20
N VAL A 50 -2.47 9.70 -0.12
CA VAL A 50 -1.25 10.47 0.14
C VAL A 50 -0.36 9.73 1.12
N PHE A 51 -0.86 9.40 2.31
CA PHE A 51 -0.04 8.75 3.33
C PHE A 51 0.40 7.34 2.89
N CYS A 52 -0.52 6.44 2.59
CA CYS A 52 -0.17 5.07 2.28
C CYS A 52 0.72 4.95 1.04
N LEU A 53 0.38 5.61 -0.06
CA LEU A 53 1.17 5.52 -1.28
C LEU A 53 2.53 6.23 -1.18
N SER A 54 2.68 7.27 -0.33
CA SER A 54 3.98 7.92 -0.12
C SER A 54 5.03 6.96 0.44
N HIS A 55 4.63 5.89 1.14
CA HIS A 55 5.56 4.87 1.64
C HIS A 55 6.30 4.12 0.52
N THR A 56 5.70 4.04 -0.68
CA THR A 56 6.43 3.53 -1.86
C THR A 56 7.60 4.44 -2.23
N ALA A 57 7.40 5.76 -2.17
CA ALA A 57 8.48 6.72 -2.42
C ALA A 57 9.52 6.70 -1.28
N PHE A 58 9.08 6.44 -0.04
CA PHE A 58 10.00 6.35 1.10
C PHE A 58 10.94 5.15 1.01
N LEU A 59 10.50 4.04 0.40
CA LEU A 59 11.39 2.91 0.12
C LEU A 59 12.59 3.30 -0.75
N LEU A 60 12.41 4.26 -1.69
CA LEU A 60 13.49 4.69 -2.59
C LEU A 60 14.64 5.39 -1.86
N ILE A 61 14.34 6.00 -0.71
CA ILE A 61 15.29 6.82 0.05
C ILE A 61 15.88 6.10 1.26
N LEU A 62 15.56 4.82 1.45
CA LEU A 62 16.18 4.02 2.48
C LEU A 62 17.64 3.75 2.09
N GLU A 63 18.56 4.29 2.89
CA GLU A 63 20.00 4.04 2.76
C GLU A 63 20.47 3.13 3.89
N ARG A 64 21.29 2.15 3.55
CA ARG A 64 21.86 1.24 4.53
C ARG A 64 23.13 1.83 5.13
N ILE A 65 23.20 1.83 6.47
CA ILE A 65 24.35 2.42 7.21
C ILE A 65 25.65 1.70 6.92
N ASP A 66 25.60 0.38 6.84
CA ASP A 66 26.80 -0.46 6.73
C ASP A 66 27.47 -0.39 5.36
N TYR A 67 26.78 0.10 4.33
CA TYR A 67 27.24 0.14 2.94
C TYR A 67 26.82 1.43 2.22
N PRO A 68 27.33 2.59 2.64
CA PRO A 68 26.89 3.88 2.09
C PRO A 68 27.25 4.11 0.62
N ASN A 69 28.14 3.30 0.04
CA ASN A 69 28.62 3.43 -1.34
C ASN A 69 28.08 2.34 -2.29
N GLU A 70 27.28 1.40 -1.80
CA GLU A 70 26.61 0.43 -2.65
C GLU A 70 25.31 1.04 -3.21
N HIS A 71 24.83 0.48 -4.33
CA HIS A 71 23.60 0.93 -4.96
C HIS A 71 22.47 1.06 -3.94
N PRO A 72 21.73 2.20 -3.91
CA PRO A 72 20.66 2.39 -2.95
C PRO A 72 19.68 1.23 -3.03
N PRO A 73 19.42 0.52 -1.93
CA PRO A 73 18.56 -0.68 -1.91
C PRO A 73 17.13 -0.36 -2.28
N GLY A 74 16.76 0.92 -2.26
CA GLY A 74 15.38 1.39 -2.42
C GLY A 74 14.75 1.02 -3.76
N VAL A 75 15.50 1.05 -4.86
CA VAL A 75 14.95 0.69 -6.19
C VAL A 75 14.55 -0.78 -6.22
N GLY A 76 15.39 -1.67 -5.70
CA GLY A 76 15.08 -3.10 -5.59
C GLY A 76 13.87 -3.36 -4.70
N LEU A 77 13.76 -2.67 -3.56
CA LEU A 77 12.63 -2.77 -2.65
C LEU A 77 11.31 -2.33 -3.31
N VAL A 78 11.32 -1.22 -4.06
CA VAL A 78 10.13 -0.75 -4.79
C VAL A 78 9.74 -1.72 -5.90
N LEU A 79 10.70 -2.19 -6.69
CA LEU A 79 10.44 -3.19 -7.73
C LEU A 79 9.87 -4.47 -7.13
N PHE A 80 10.44 -4.96 -6.03
CA PHE A 80 9.95 -6.12 -5.31
C PHE A 80 8.51 -5.91 -4.83
N LEU A 81 8.23 -4.78 -4.15
CA LEU A 81 6.88 -4.45 -3.69
C LEU A 81 5.86 -4.47 -4.82
N VAL A 82 6.15 -3.74 -5.92
CA VAL A 82 5.21 -3.63 -7.05
C VAL A 82 5.00 -4.99 -7.73
N ILE A 83 6.08 -5.72 -8.03
CA ILE A 83 6.00 -7.03 -8.67
C ILE A 83 5.21 -8.00 -7.79
N MET A 84 5.54 -8.08 -6.49
CA MET A 84 4.87 -9.00 -5.58
C MET A 84 3.40 -8.66 -5.37
N THR A 85 3.04 -7.38 -5.30
CA THR A 85 1.64 -6.93 -5.19
C THR A 85 0.85 -7.33 -6.45
N GLN A 86 1.40 -7.10 -7.65
CA GLN A 86 0.72 -7.48 -8.90
C GLN A 86 0.61 -9.01 -9.06
N LEU A 87 1.67 -9.75 -8.74
CA LEU A 87 1.64 -11.21 -8.78
C LEU A 87 0.64 -11.80 -7.78
N ASN A 88 0.50 -11.18 -6.60
CA ASN A 88 -0.49 -11.61 -5.63
C ASN A 88 -1.92 -11.56 -6.20
N ASP A 89 -2.28 -10.47 -6.88
CA ASP A 89 -3.60 -10.33 -7.50
C ASP A 89 -3.82 -11.37 -8.62
N VAL A 90 -2.79 -11.61 -9.42
CA VAL A 90 -2.81 -12.65 -10.45
C VAL A 90 -3.00 -14.05 -9.85
N PHE A 91 -2.23 -14.39 -8.80
CA PHE A 91 -2.34 -15.71 -8.15
C PHE A 91 -3.68 -15.88 -7.44
N GLN A 92 -4.18 -14.86 -6.77
CA GLN A 92 -5.52 -14.89 -6.18
C GLN A 92 -6.61 -15.11 -7.22
N PHE A 93 -6.48 -14.49 -8.40
CA PHE A 93 -7.41 -14.71 -9.51
C PHE A 93 -7.33 -16.15 -10.06
N ILE A 94 -6.11 -16.66 -10.31
CA ILE A 94 -5.90 -18.02 -10.84
C ILE A 94 -6.49 -19.06 -9.89
N TRP A 95 -6.10 -19.03 -8.62
CA TRP A 95 -6.60 -19.97 -7.62
C TRP A 95 -8.10 -19.81 -7.37
N GLY A 96 -8.56 -18.57 -7.35
CA GLY A 96 -9.98 -18.27 -7.18
C GLY A 96 -10.86 -18.81 -8.32
N LYS A 97 -10.37 -18.73 -9.56
CA LYS A 97 -11.07 -19.26 -10.73
C LYS A 97 -11.00 -20.78 -10.82
N SER A 98 -9.87 -21.37 -10.45
CA SER A 98 -9.63 -22.81 -10.59
C SER A 98 -10.30 -23.63 -9.49
N LEU A 99 -10.20 -23.20 -8.23
CA LEU A 99 -10.64 -23.95 -7.05
C LEU A 99 -11.67 -23.20 -6.18
N GLY A 100 -11.99 -21.94 -6.51
CA GLY A 100 -12.79 -21.06 -5.66
C GLY A 100 -14.27 -21.42 -5.69
N ARG A 101 -14.78 -22.06 -4.65
CA ARG A 101 -16.22 -22.35 -4.43
C ARG A 101 -16.82 -21.41 -3.41
N ALA A 102 -16.20 -21.25 -2.25
CA ALA A 102 -16.67 -20.42 -1.15
C ALA A 102 -16.20 -18.97 -1.33
N LYS A 103 -17.15 -18.03 -1.35
CA LYS A 103 -16.89 -16.58 -1.42
C LYS A 103 -16.51 -16.05 -0.04
N ILE A 104 -15.62 -15.04 0.00
CA ILE A 104 -15.23 -14.38 1.27
C ILE A 104 -16.20 -13.25 1.57
N LEU A 105 -16.42 -12.34 0.63
CA LEU A 105 -17.21 -11.11 0.80
C LEU A 105 -18.13 -10.88 -0.41
N PRO A 106 -19.24 -11.63 -0.52
CA PRO A 106 -20.11 -11.57 -1.71
C PRO A 106 -20.70 -10.19 -2.00
N SER A 107 -21.00 -9.41 -0.96
CA SER A 107 -21.59 -8.07 -1.08
C SER A 107 -20.59 -6.99 -1.51
N VAL A 108 -19.29 -7.17 -1.21
CA VAL A 108 -18.26 -6.18 -1.49
C VAL A 108 -17.53 -6.53 -2.78
N SER A 109 -16.99 -7.75 -2.83
CA SER A 109 -16.21 -8.25 -3.97
C SER A 109 -16.60 -9.70 -4.29
N PRO A 110 -17.59 -9.91 -5.17
CA PRO A 110 -18.15 -11.25 -5.46
C PRO A 110 -17.14 -12.18 -6.17
N GLY A 111 -16.03 -11.65 -6.67
CA GLY A 111 -14.94 -12.43 -7.28
C GLY A 111 -14.00 -13.10 -6.26
N LYS A 112 -13.90 -12.58 -5.05
CA LYS A 112 -12.93 -13.07 -4.05
C LYS A 112 -13.42 -14.35 -3.36
N THR A 113 -12.53 -15.36 -3.34
CA THR A 113 -12.81 -16.69 -2.76
C THR A 113 -11.73 -17.09 -1.76
N TRP A 114 -12.07 -17.96 -0.82
CA TRP A 114 -11.11 -18.50 0.14
C TRP A 114 -9.96 -19.26 -0.52
N ALA A 115 -10.25 -20.06 -1.57
CA ALA A 115 -9.20 -20.75 -2.32
C ALA A 115 -8.27 -19.77 -3.03
N GLY A 116 -8.83 -18.67 -3.58
CA GLY A 116 -8.02 -17.59 -4.18
C GLY A 116 -7.13 -16.91 -3.17
N PHE A 117 -7.66 -16.55 -2.01
CA PHE A 117 -6.90 -15.90 -0.96
C PHE A 117 -5.75 -16.80 -0.43
N ILE A 118 -6.08 -18.01 0.01
CA ILE A 118 -5.09 -18.93 0.60
C ILE A 118 -4.05 -19.33 -0.45
N GLY A 119 -4.49 -19.73 -1.65
CA GLY A 119 -3.60 -20.11 -2.75
C GLY A 119 -2.71 -18.95 -3.21
N GLY A 120 -3.27 -17.74 -3.29
CA GLY A 120 -2.51 -16.52 -3.59
C GLY A 120 -1.43 -16.24 -2.55
N VAL A 121 -1.80 -16.25 -1.25
CA VAL A 121 -0.85 -16.03 -0.14
C VAL A 121 0.29 -17.05 -0.18
N ILE A 122 -0.01 -18.35 -0.29
CA ILE A 122 1.01 -19.41 -0.31
C ILE A 122 1.94 -19.22 -1.52
N THR A 123 1.37 -19.08 -2.73
CA THR A 123 2.17 -18.97 -3.95
C THR A 123 3.01 -17.71 -3.96
N CYS A 124 2.44 -16.57 -3.56
CA CYS A 124 3.15 -15.30 -3.50
C CYS A 124 4.29 -15.35 -2.47
N THR A 125 4.07 -15.95 -1.29
CA THR A 125 5.11 -16.12 -0.27
C THR A 125 6.27 -16.98 -0.77
N ILE A 126 5.99 -18.06 -1.52
CA ILE A 126 7.03 -18.90 -2.15
C ILE A 126 7.80 -18.11 -3.22
N VAL A 127 7.10 -17.34 -4.05
CA VAL A 127 7.76 -16.50 -5.08
C VAL A 127 8.61 -15.41 -4.42
N ALA A 128 8.14 -14.83 -3.31
CA ALA A 128 8.91 -13.85 -2.56
C ALA A 128 10.22 -14.43 -2.00
N LEU A 129 10.19 -15.68 -1.53
CA LEU A 129 11.39 -16.40 -1.05
C LEU A 129 12.48 -16.50 -2.12
N LEU A 130 12.09 -16.61 -3.39
CA LEU A 130 13.00 -16.72 -4.53
C LEU A 130 13.45 -15.33 -5.04
N LEU A 131 12.51 -14.39 -5.17
CA LEU A 131 12.79 -13.07 -5.75
C LEU A 131 13.42 -12.08 -4.76
N GLY A 132 13.11 -12.20 -3.47
CA GLY A 132 13.56 -11.25 -2.47
C GLY A 132 15.08 -11.12 -2.38
N PRO A 133 15.84 -12.21 -2.18
CA PRO A 133 17.30 -12.14 -2.11
C PRO A 133 17.96 -11.71 -3.41
N PHE A 134 17.27 -11.86 -4.55
CA PHE A 134 17.78 -11.46 -5.86
C PHE A 134 17.55 -9.98 -6.18
N LEU A 135 16.39 -9.44 -5.78
CA LEU A 135 16.00 -8.06 -6.09
C LEU A 135 16.31 -7.07 -4.97
N THR A 136 16.46 -7.57 -3.73
CA THR A 136 16.52 -6.74 -2.54
C THR A 136 17.65 -7.16 -1.60
N ILE A 137 17.81 -6.41 -0.51
CA ILE A 137 18.72 -6.72 0.59
C ILE A 137 18.14 -7.76 1.58
N LEU A 138 16.92 -8.25 1.34
CA LEU A 138 16.23 -9.20 2.22
C LEU A 138 16.87 -10.59 2.13
N ASP A 139 17.13 -11.21 3.26
CA ASP A 139 17.48 -12.62 3.31
C ASP A 139 16.26 -13.52 3.01
N HIS A 140 16.45 -14.83 2.94
CA HIS A 140 15.38 -15.78 2.65
C HIS A 140 14.23 -15.74 3.68
N ARG A 141 14.54 -15.54 4.96
CA ARG A 141 13.53 -15.48 6.02
C ARG A 141 12.74 -14.17 5.95
N GLN A 142 13.44 -13.07 5.78
CA GLN A 142 12.83 -11.75 5.61
C GLN A 142 11.97 -11.68 4.35
N SER A 143 12.43 -12.29 3.25
CA SER A 143 11.68 -12.38 1.99
C SER A 143 10.39 -13.17 2.14
N LEU A 144 10.42 -14.27 2.92
CA LEU A 144 9.23 -15.06 3.22
C LEU A 144 8.21 -14.24 4.04
N ILE A 145 8.68 -13.55 5.07
CA ILE A 145 7.81 -12.68 5.90
C ILE A 145 7.25 -11.53 5.07
N ALA A 146 8.09 -10.89 4.25
CA ALA A 146 7.68 -9.81 3.34
C ALA A 146 6.62 -10.28 2.35
N GLY A 147 6.80 -11.45 1.73
CA GLY A 147 5.83 -12.03 0.82
C GLY A 147 4.49 -12.30 1.49
N PHE A 148 4.50 -12.81 2.71
CA PHE A 148 3.29 -13.01 3.49
C PHE A 148 2.58 -11.68 3.82
N ILE A 149 3.33 -10.67 4.29
CA ILE A 149 2.79 -9.34 4.60
C ILE A 149 2.17 -8.72 3.35
N ILE A 150 2.89 -8.70 2.21
CA ILE A 150 2.40 -8.13 0.96
C ILE A 150 1.14 -8.86 0.49
N SER A 151 1.12 -10.19 0.55
CA SER A 151 -0.02 -10.97 0.06
C SER A 151 -1.29 -10.72 0.86
N VAL A 152 -1.17 -10.74 2.19
CA VAL A 152 -2.33 -10.52 3.07
C VAL A 152 -2.80 -9.08 2.99
N SER A 153 -1.88 -8.11 3.06
CA SER A 153 -2.24 -6.70 3.00
C SER A 153 -2.78 -6.27 1.64
N GLY A 154 -2.26 -6.82 0.54
CA GLY A 154 -2.77 -6.56 -0.81
C GLY A 154 -4.24 -6.98 -0.96
N PHE A 155 -4.60 -8.16 -0.43
CA PHE A 155 -6.00 -8.58 -0.39
C PHE A 155 -6.89 -7.57 0.34
N PHE A 156 -6.48 -7.11 1.52
CA PHE A 156 -7.25 -6.13 2.28
C PHE A 156 -7.32 -4.76 1.59
N GLY A 157 -6.27 -4.33 0.91
CA GLY A 157 -6.26 -3.09 0.13
C GLY A 157 -7.32 -3.10 -0.98
N ASP A 158 -7.33 -4.12 -1.82
CA ASP A 158 -8.32 -4.30 -2.89
C ASP A 158 -9.75 -4.40 -2.33
N VAL A 159 -9.96 -5.19 -1.28
CA VAL A 159 -11.29 -5.33 -0.65
C VAL A 159 -11.77 -4.01 -0.07
N ASN A 160 -10.89 -3.25 0.58
CA ASN A 160 -11.23 -1.96 1.17
C ASN A 160 -11.63 -0.93 0.10
N LEU A 161 -10.87 -0.83 -0.99
CA LEU A 161 -11.23 0.05 -2.09
C LEU A 161 -12.49 -0.43 -2.82
N SER A 162 -12.69 -1.75 -2.92
CA SER A 162 -13.94 -2.32 -3.44
C SER A 162 -15.15 -1.93 -2.58
N ALA A 163 -15.03 -1.93 -1.25
CA ALA A 163 -16.08 -1.47 -0.34
C ALA A 163 -16.41 0.01 -0.57
N LEU A 164 -15.39 0.87 -0.69
CA LEU A 164 -15.58 2.29 -1.01
C LEU A 164 -16.36 2.47 -2.32
N LYS A 165 -15.96 1.77 -3.38
CA LYS A 165 -16.66 1.84 -4.67
C LYS A 165 -18.13 1.44 -4.56
N ARG A 166 -18.46 0.43 -3.74
CA ARG A 166 -19.84 0.03 -3.50
C ARG A 166 -20.63 1.08 -2.73
N ASP A 167 -20.06 1.70 -1.70
CA ASP A 167 -20.70 2.79 -0.95
C ASP A 167 -21.01 4.00 -1.85
N MET A 168 -20.13 4.29 -2.79
CA MET A 168 -20.29 5.36 -3.78
C MET A 168 -21.19 4.96 -4.97
N ASN A 169 -21.71 3.74 -5.04
CA ASN A 169 -22.47 3.19 -6.17
C ASN A 169 -21.72 3.26 -7.51
N VAL A 170 -20.39 3.15 -7.49
CA VAL A 170 -19.54 3.07 -8.69
C VAL A 170 -18.86 1.71 -8.78
N LYS A 171 -18.44 1.32 -9.98
CA LYS A 171 -17.67 0.10 -10.21
C LYS A 171 -16.18 0.41 -10.35
N ASP A 172 -15.86 1.45 -11.07
CA ASP A 172 -14.49 1.87 -11.39
C ASP A 172 -14.25 3.27 -10.84
N SER A 173 -13.03 3.56 -10.41
CA SER A 173 -12.67 4.85 -9.78
C SER A 173 -12.50 6.00 -10.78
N GLY A 174 -12.68 5.75 -12.08
CA GLY A 174 -12.61 6.73 -13.15
C GLY A 174 -12.40 6.09 -14.51
N SER A 175 -12.27 6.94 -15.54
CA SER A 175 -12.07 6.52 -16.93
C SER A 175 -10.76 7.07 -17.53
N LEU A 176 -9.79 7.41 -16.67
CA LEU A 176 -8.55 8.07 -17.09
C LEU A 176 -7.68 7.17 -17.99
N LEU A 177 -7.76 5.87 -17.78
CA LEU A 177 -7.05 4.88 -18.60
C LEU A 177 -8.05 4.20 -19.55
N PRO A 178 -8.02 4.49 -20.86
CA PRO A 178 -8.94 3.88 -21.82
C PRO A 178 -8.92 2.34 -21.75
N GLY A 179 -10.07 1.71 -21.50
CA GLY A 179 -10.20 0.27 -21.35
C GLY A 179 -9.69 -0.33 -20.05
N HIS A 180 -9.13 0.47 -19.13
CA HIS A 180 -8.50 -0.02 -17.90
C HIS A 180 -9.02 0.60 -16.60
N GLY A 181 -10.02 1.49 -16.65
CA GLY A 181 -10.58 2.14 -15.45
C GLY A 181 -9.75 3.32 -14.94
N GLY A 182 -9.81 3.57 -13.63
CA GLY A 182 -9.07 4.65 -12.99
C GLY A 182 -7.67 4.25 -12.53
N ILE A 183 -6.81 5.23 -12.29
CA ILE A 183 -5.47 5.00 -11.71
C ILE A 183 -5.58 4.32 -10.34
N LEU A 184 -6.55 4.73 -9.54
CA LEU A 184 -6.76 4.18 -8.19
C LEU A 184 -7.07 2.68 -8.23
N ASP A 185 -7.74 2.19 -9.30
CA ASP A 185 -8.00 0.76 -9.49
C ASP A 185 -6.73 -0.06 -9.78
N ARG A 186 -5.60 0.60 -10.06
CA ARG A 186 -4.31 -0.04 -10.34
C ARG A 186 -3.38 -0.06 -9.15
N VAL A 187 -3.64 0.80 -8.19
CA VAL A 187 -2.81 0.95 -6.98
C VAL A 187 -3.58 0.61 -5.70
N ASP A 188 -4.79 0.04 -5.84
CA ASP A 188 -5.65 -0.29 -4.72
C ASP A 188 -4.97 -1.21 -3.70
N SER A 189 -4.35 -2.28 -4.14
CA SER A 189 -3.57 -3.18 -3.29
C SER A 189 -2.34 -2.50 -2.69
N LEU A 190 -1.71 -1.54 -3.42
CA LEU A 190 -0.54 -0.79 -2.94
C LEU A 190 -0.87 0.12 -1.75
N THR A 191 -2.11 0.56 -1.60
CA THR A 191 -2.50 1.40 -0.47
C THR A 191 -2.25 0.74 0.89
N TYR A 192 -2.33 -0.58 0.97
CA TYR A 192 -2.06 -1.34 2.18
C TYR A 192 -0.67 -1.98 2.18
N THR A 193 -0.20 -2.46 1.03
CA THR A 193 1.10 -3.14 0.97
C THR A 193 2.26 -2.17 1.19
N SER A 194 2.17 -0.93 0.69
CA SER A 194 3.25 0.06 0.79
C SER A 194 3.63 0.41 2.23
N PRO A 195 2.72 0.85 3.12
CA PRO A 195 3.08 1.20 4.48
C PRO A 195 3.53 -0.02 5.29
N LEU A 196 2.86 -1.16 5.14
CA LEU A 196 3.21 -2.35 5.92
C LEU A 196 4.56 -2.93 5.52
N PHE A 197 4.86 -2.97 4.23
CA PHE A 197 6.16 -3.41 3.75
C PHE A 197 7.27 -2.41 4.11
N PHE A 198 7.03 -1.10 3.99
CA PHE A 198 7.99 -0.09 4.41
C PHE A 198 8.36 -0.25 5.88
N HIS A 199 7.38 -0.32 6.77
CA HIS A 199 7.66 -0.48 8.20
C HIS A 199 8.33 -1.81 8.53
N PHE A 200 7.97 -2.89 7.84
CA PHE A 200 8.65 -4.16 7.98
C PHE A 200 10.15 -4.05 7.63
N VAL A 201 10.46 -3.45 6.48
CA VAL A 201 11.85 -3.23 6.06
C VAL A 201 12.56 -2.30 7.03
N TYR A 202 11.94 -1.19 7.40
CA TYR A 202 12.51 -0.21 8.32
C TYR A 202 12.88 -0.81 9.68
N TRP A 203 12.03 -1.67 10.25
CA TRP A 203 12.32 -2.31 11.53
C TRP A 203 13.23 -3.54 11.43
N SER A 204 13.31 -4.16 10.26
CA SER A 204 14.18 -5.33 10.04
C SER A 204 15.65 -4.95 9.86
N PHE A 205 15.92 -3.70 9.55
CA PHE A 205 17.25 -3.16 9.32
C PHE A 205 17.40 -1.83 10.07
N ASP A 206 18.59 -1.61 10.65
CA ASP A 206 18.92 -0.31 11.28
C ASP A 206 19.18 0.75 10.20
N PHE A 207 18.12 1.17 9.53
CA PHE A 207 18.18 2.30 8.62
C PHE A 207 18.18 3.61 9.41
N HIS A 208 19.25 4.39 9.28
CA HIS A 208 19.20 5.79 9.64
C HIS A 208 18.75 6.60 8.43
N THR A 209 17.63 7.26 8.56
CA THR A 209 17.35 8.42 7.71
C THR A 209 18.27 9.53 8.20
N HIS A 210 19.27 9.92 7.42
CA HIS A 210 20.21 10.97 7.80
C HIS A 210 19.42 12.23 8.26
N GLY A 211 19.37 12.45 9.58
CA GLY A 211 18.83 13.66 10.20
C GLY A 211 17.34 13.69 10.52
N ALA A 212 16.58 12.63 10.35
CA ALA A 212 15.20 12.57 10.83
C ALA A 212 15.01 11.37 11.78
N THR A 213 15.05 11.63 13.05
CA THR A 213 14.33 10.80 14.02
C THR A 213 12.85 10.90 13.63
N LEU A 214 12.24 9.80 13.24
CA LEU A 214 10.82 9.69 12.88
C LEU A 214 9.91 9.77 14.15
N TYR A 215 10.35 10.50 15.22
CA TYR A 215 9.55 10.71 16.42
C TYR A 215 9.59 12.18 16.82
#